data_95542c9215b1dd0385df410c2924fe8d
#
_entry.id   95542c9215b1dd0385df410c2924fe8d
#
_cell.length_a   1.000
_cell.length_b   1.000
_cell.length_c   1.000
_cell.angle_alpha   90.00
_cell.angle_beta   90.00
_cell.angle_gamma   90.00
#
_symmetry.space_group_name_H-M   'P 1'
#
loop_
_entity.id
_entity.type
_entity.pdbx_description
1 polymer ?
#
loop_
_entity_poly.entity_id
_entity_poly.type
_entity_poly.pdbx_seq_one_letter_code
_entity_poly.pdbx_strand_id
1 'polypeptide(L)'
;RRLGTAFLVITHDMKLAADLGGRTVVLYDGHVEEAGDTRALLDHPRHPYTRGLLQSAVGLNPVRDMWGIRPTTVSYTRQPHGCPFYGRCTQSLPDCAAHAPELETQPDGRLLACNRGGVLTLLECRGLRKSFGRQRVLDGIDLTLYSGEIVSLVGRSGAGKTTLARTLAGLLPLEGDGAVEFQGEAADFAALHRRLGGVQMVLQDSQAALNPRMTVRAAVEEPMRLSGCLREGAAERALEDVGLFACDSFLTRRIHALSGGQRQRVAVARALAMEPALLLADEPTSMLDPSGKANLLRMLKGLQNSRGFSMLFITHDLDSALKISDRIFRLEGGKLARLDPNDHIRVHFNGLFDAV
;
A
#
# COMPACT_ATOMS: atom_id res chain seq x y z
N ARG A 1 -17.65 -33.60 -11.26
CA ARG A 1 -18.56 -33.76 -10.08
C ARG A 1 -19.63 -34.84 -10.34
N ARG A 2 -20.06 -35.08 -11.59
CA ARG A 2 -21.10 -36.12 -11.89
C ARG A 2 -20.61 -37.57 -11.70
N LEU A 3 -19.30 -37.83 -11.79
CA LEU A 3 -18.72 -39.17 -11.74
C LEU A 3 -18.09 -39.54 -10.39
N GLY A 4 -18.11 -38.65 -9.38
CA GLY A 4 -17.51 -38.90 -8.08
C GLY A 4 -15.98 -39.02 -8.11
N THR A 5 -15.31 -38.62 -9.20
CA THR A 5 -13.87 -38.73 -9.38
C THR A 5 -13.17 -37.55 -8.67
N ALA A 6 -12.11 -37.85 -7.91
CA ALA A 6 -11.23 -36.85 -7.37
C ALA A 6 -10.24 -36.36 -8.43
N PHE A 7 -10.03 -35.05 -8.50
CA PHE A 7 -9.09 -34.44 -9.43
C PHE A 7 -8.02 -33.68 -8.66
N LEU A 8 -6.76 -33.87 -9.06
CA LEU A 8 -5.63 -33.01 -8.69
C LEU A 8 -5.24 -32.22 -9.94
N VAL A 9 -5.41 -30.90 -9.87
CA VAL A 9 -5.08 -29.99 -10.98
C VAL A 9 -3.86 -29.15 -10.57
N ILE A 10 -2.83 -29.18 -11.41
CA ILE A 10 -1.64 -28.33 -11.25
C ILE A 10 -1.74 -27.20 -12.29
N THR A 11 -1.76 -25.97 -11.84
CA THR A 11 -1.92 -24.81 -12.71
C THR A 11 -1.21 -23.58 -12.11
N HIS A 12 -0.81 -22.66 -12.97
CA HIS A 12 -0.39 -21.31 -12.60
C HIS A 12 -1.53 -20.29 -12.83
N ASP A 13 -2.67 -20.73 -13.36
CA ASP A 13 -3.82 -19.87 -13.62
C ASP A 13 -4.72 -19.80 -12.38
N MET A 14 -4.67 -18.68 -11.67
CA MET A 14 -5.48 -18.43 -10.46
C MET A 14 -6.97 -18.33 -10.77
N LYS A 15 -7.35 -17.90 -11.99
CA LYS A 15 -8.75 -17.85 -12.40
C LYS A 15 -9.31 -19.27 -12.57
N LEU A 16 -8.55 -20.16 -13.22
CA LEU A 16 -8.93 -21.56 -13.32
C LEU A 16 -9.08 -22.21 -11.95
N ALA A 17 -8.14 -21.93 -11.02
CA ALA A 17 -8.24 -22.41 -9.64
C ALA A 17 -9.51 -21.90 -8.94
N ALA A 18 -9.85 -20.61 -9.13
CA ALA A 18 -11.08 -20.00 -8.62
C ALA A 18 -12.35 -20.68 -9.16
N ASP A 19 -12.39 -20.91 -10.48
CA ASP A 19 -13.55 -21.52 -11.17
C ASP A 19 -13.76 -22.99 -10.78
N LEU A 20 -12.68 -23.74 -10.56
CA LEU A 20 -12.74 -25.11 -10.09
C LEU A 20 -13.19 -25.23 -8.64
N GLY A 21 -12.75 -24.32 -7.78
CA GLY A 21 -13.02 -24.36 -6.34
C GLY A 21 -12.41 -25.57 -5.65
N GLY A 22 -12.90 -25.88 -4.43
CA GLY A 22 -12.43 -26.99 -3.62
C GLY A 22 -11.28 -26.57 -2.70
N ARG A 23 -10.18 -27.33 -2.67
CA ARG A 23 -9.00 -27.05 -1.85
C ARG A 23 -7.82 -26.65 -2.73
N THR A 24 -7.18 -25.55 -2.40
CA THR A 24 -5.98 -25.04 -3.08
C THR A 24 -4.75 -25.19 -2.19
N VAL A 25 -3.64 -25.59 -2.81
CA VAL A 25 -2.30 -25.61 -2.21
C VAL A 25 -1.42 -24.68 -3.03
N VAL A 26 -0.82 -23.69 -2.37
CA VAL A 26 0.08 -22.73 -3.00
C VAL A 26 1.52 -23.17 -2.76
N LEU A 27 2.25 -23.35 -3.85
CA LEU A 27 3.64 -23.81 -3.84
C LEU A 27 4.57 -22.67 -4.28
N TYR A 28 5.66 -22.47 -3.57
CA TYR A 28 6.76 -21.60 -3.95
C TYR A 28 8.10 -22.31 -3.76
N ASP A 29 8.92 -22.37 -4.82
CA ASP A 29 10.25 -22.97 -4.80
C ASP A 29 10.27 -24.40 -4.16
N GLY A 30 9.25 -25.21 -4.47
CA GLY A 30 9.11 -26.57 -3.97
C GLY A 30 8.52 -26.72 -2.56
N HIS A 31 8.18 -25.61 -1.88
CA HIS A 31 7.60 -25.59 -0.53
C HIS A 31 6.12 -25.23 -0.58
N VAL A 32 5.33 -25.80 0.35
CA VAL A 32 3.95 -25.42 0.56
C VAL A 32 3.93 -24.18 1.45
N GLU A 33 3.48 -23.07 0.90
CA GLU A 33 3.42 -21.79 1.60
C GLU A 33 2.06 -21.56 2.30
N GLU A 34 0.97 -21.97 1.62
CA GLU A 34 -0.39 -21.85 2.14
C GLU A 34 -1.29 -22.93 1.53
N ALA A 35 -2.20 -23.49 2.33
CA ALA A 35 -3.21 -24.42 1.81
C ALA A 35 -4.53 -24.29 2.56
N GLY A 36 -5.65 -24.42 1.84
CA GLY A 36 -6.98 -24.30 2.42
C GLY A 36 -8.10 -24.33 1.40
N ASP A 37 -9.31 -23.96 1.83
CA ASP A 37 -10.43 -23.73 0.93
C ASP A 37 -10.09 -22.66 -0.09
N THR A 38 -10.38 -22.93 -1.37
CA THR A 38 -10.00 -22.03 -2.48
C THR A 38 -10.58 -20.65 -2.31
N ARG A 39 -11.84 -20.52 -1.91
CA ARG A 39 -12.51 -19.23 -1.76
C ARG A 39 -11.91 -18.42 -0.60
N ALA A 40 -11.64 -19.09 0.53
CA ALA A 40 -11.01 -18.46 1.67
C ALA A 40 -9.58 -17.94 1.35
N LEU A 41 -8.82 -18.69 0.54
CA LEU A 41 -7.50 -18.27 0.05
C LEU A 41 -7.57 -17.05 -0.88
N LEU A 42 -8.58 -17.02 -1.78
CA LEU A 42 -8.76 -15.91 -2.74
C LEU A 42 -9.24 -14.64 -2.05
N ASP A 43 -10.20 -14.75 -1.14
CA ASP A 43 -10.81 -13.61 -0.45
C ASP A 43 -9.87 -13.03 0.63
N HIS A 44 -9.13 -13.89 1.33
CA HIS A 44 -8.27 -13.54 2.47
C HIS A 44 -6.94 -14.32 2.45
N PRO A 45 -6.03 -14.05 1.48
CA PRO A 45 -4.73 -14.69 1.44
C PRO A 45 -3.92 -14.35 2.70
N ARG A 46 -3.40 -15.38 3.39
CA ARG A 46 -2.61 -15.19 4.61
C ARG A 46 -1.12 -15.17 4.35
N HIS A 47 -0.63 -15.91 3.34
CA HIS A 47 0.80 -15.85 3.01
C HIS A 47 1.13 -14.64 2.11
N PRO A 48 2.23 -13.91 2.36
CA PRO A 48 2.63 -12.77 1.51
C PRO A 48 2.81 -13.14 0.04
N TYR A 49 3.29 -14.36 -0.25
CA TYR A 49 3.41 -14.86 -1.62
C TYR A 49 2.05 -15.07 -2.26
N THR A 50 1.10 -15.73 -1.57
CA THR A 50 -0.28 -15.93 -2.06
C THR A 50 -0.93 -14.61 -2.41
N ARG A 51 -0.79 -13.61 -1.53
CA ARG A 51 -1.30 -12.26 -1.79
C ARG A 51 -0.67 -11.64 -3.03
N GLY A 52 0.65 -11.71 -3.17
CA GLY A 52 1.36 -11.20 -4.34
C GLY A 52 0.97 -11.94 -5.63
N LEU A 53 0.76 -13.25 -5.57
CA LEU A 53 0.32 -14.06 -6.70
C LEU A 53 -1.09 -13.63 -7.18
N LEU A 54 -2.03 -13.44 -6.26
CA LEU A 54 -3.38 -12.95 -6.57
C LEU A 54 -3.37 -11.52 -7.15
N GLN A 55 -2.50 -10.66 -6.63
CA GLN A 55 -2.30 -9.31 -7.15
C GLN A 55 -1.76 -9.30 -8.58
N SER A 56 -0.96 -10.29 -8.94
CA SER A 56 -0.37 -10.45 -10.29
C SER A 56 -1.32 -11.12 -11.29
N ALA A 57 -2.43 -11.72 -10.83
CA ALA A 57 -3.34 -12.50 -11.66
C ALA A 57 -4.31 -11.60 -12.45
N VAL A 58 -3.97 -11.30 -13.69
CA VAL A 58 -4.75 -10.44 -14.60
C VAL A 58 -6.20 -10.93 -14.77
N GLY A 59 -6.41 -12.24 -14.82
CA GLY A 59 -7.73 -12.85 -15.00
C GLY A 59 -8.70 -12.64 -13.84
N LEU A 60 -8.20 -12.31 -12.63
CA LEU A 60 -9.02 -12.02 -11.45
C LEU A 60 -9.39 -10.54 -11.33
N ASN A 61 -8.57 -9.66 -11.88
CA ASN A 61 -8.84 -8.21 -11.87
C ASN A 61 -8.35 -7.54 -13.17
N PRO A 62 -9.15 -7.57 -14.24
CA PRO A 62 -8.72 -7.11 -15.58
C PRO A 62 -8.53 -5.59 -15.68
N VAL A 63 -8.99 -4.81 -14.70
CA VAL A 63 -8.88 -3.33 -14.71
C VAL A 63 -7.58 -2.87 -14.09
N ARG A 64 -6.96 -3.74 -13.28
CA ARG A 64 -5.73 -3.40 -12.55
C ARG A 64 -4.53 -3.42 -13.50
N ASP A 65 -3.60 -2.48 -13.30
CA ASP A 65 -2.30 -2.55 -13.95
C ASP A 65 -1.56 -3.82 -13.51
N MET A 66 -0.87 -4.46 -14.46
CA MET A 66 -0.11 -5.68 -14.19
C MET A 66 1.15 -5.36 -13.38
N TRP A 67 1.18 -5.87 -12.16
CA TRP A 67 2.36 -5.77 -11.29
C TRP A 67 2.76 -7.16 -10.83
N GLY A 68 3.99 -7.53 -11.15
CA GLY A 68 4.58 -8.78 -10.67
C GLY A 68 4.91 -8.69 -9.17
N ILE A 69 5.10 -9.86 -8.57
CA ILE A 69 5.70 -9.98 -7.24
C ILE A 69 7.09 -9.32 -7.28
N ARG A 70 7.44 -8.61 -6.19
CA ARG A 70 8.76 -7.98 -6.03
C ARG A 70 9.87 -8.91 -6.54
N PRO A 71 10.78 -8.42 -7.40
CA PRO A 71 11.91 -9.22 -7.86
C PRO A 71 12.83 -9.57 -6.68
N THR A 72 13.54 -10.68 -6.79
CA THR A 72 14.60 -11.02 -5.83
C THR A 72 15.66 -9.93 -5.89
N THR A 73 16.05 -9.38 -4.75
CA THR A 73 17.18 -8.45 -4.69
C THR A 73 18.44 -9.18 -5.15
N VAL A 74 19.22 -8.55 -6.03
CA VAL A 74 20.41 -9.15 -6.69
C VAL A 74 21.42 -9.73 -5.70
N SER A 75 21.41 -9.28 -4.45
CA SER A 75 22.29 -9.74 -3.37
C SER A 75 21.74 -10.90 -2.53
N TYR A 76 20.50 -11.37 -2.81
CA TYR A 76 19.94 -12.48 -2.03
C TYR A 76 20.39 -13.82 -2.61
N THR A 77 21.31 -14.45 -1.92
CA THR A 77 21.58 -15.88 -2.09
C THR A 77 20.69 -16.64 -1.12
N ARG A 78 19.82 -17.52 -1.64
CA ARG A 78 18.95 -18.35 -0.82
C ARG A 78 19.78 -19.05 0.27
N GLN A 79 19.44 -18.81 1.51
CA GLN A 79 20.00 -19.55 2.63
C GLN A 79 19.38 -20.96 2.65
N PRO A 80 20.16 -22.04 2.76
CA PRO A 80 19.62 -23.41 2.72
C PRO A 80 18.56 -23.69 3.79
N HIS A 81 18.57 -22.96 4.89
CA HIS A 81 17.69 -23.12 6.04
C HIS A 81 16.72 -21.96 6.27
N GLY A 82 16.69 -20.97 5.39
CA GLY A 82 15.83 -19.81 5.51
C GLY A 82 14.50 -19.95 4.79
N CYS A 83 13.58 -19.01 5.03
CA CYS A 83 12.30 -18.89 4.33
C CYS A 83 12.54 -18.74 2.82
N PRO A 84 11.95 -19.57 1.96
CA PRO A 84 12.14 -19.50 0.50
C PRO A 84 11.75 -18.14 -0.08
N PHE A 85 10.76 -17.48 0.50
CA PHE A 85 10.25 -16.20 0.03
C PHE A 85 10.95 -14.97 0.63
N TYR A 86 11.95 -15.14 1.51
CA TYR A 86 12.62 -14.07 2.26
C TYR A 86 13.04 -12.88 1.39
N GLY A 87 13.78 -13.10 0.32
CA GLY A 87 14.32 -12.01 -0.54
C GLY A 87 13.27 -11.22 -1.32
N ARG A 88 12.02 -11.68 -1.33
CA ARG A 88 10.88 -11.06 -2.05
C ARG A 88 9.77 -10.62 -1.10
N CYS A 89 9.85 -11.00 0.17
CA CYS A 89 8.85 -10.67 1.18
C CYS A 89 9.04 -9.24 1.68
N THR A 90 7.97 -8.42 1.62
CA THR A 90 7.99 -7.02 2.08
C THR A 90 7.99 -6.87 3.60
N GLN A 91 7.69 -7.96 4.31
CA GLN A 91 7.60 -7.98 5.78
C GLN A 91 8.61 -8.92 6.45
N SER A 92 9.64 -9.37 5.71
CA SER A 92 10.67 -10.27 6.23
C SER A 92 11.52 -9.61 7.31
N LEU A 93 11.97 -10.42 8.27
CA LEU A 93 12.94 -10.05 9.28
C LEU A 93 14.24 -10.89 9.08
N PRO A 94 15.37 -10.47 9.66
CA PRO A 94 16.62 -11.25 9.59
C PRO A 94 16.46 -12.71 10.01
N ASP A 95 15.61 -12.99 11.00
CA ASP A 95 15.28 -14.33 11.45
C ASP A 95 14.66 -15.20 10.34
N CYS A 96 13.86 -14.63 9.46
CA CYS A 96 13.32 -15.34 8.29
C CYS A 96 14.42 -15.80 7.31
N ALA A 97 15.60 -15.17 7.31
CA ALA A 97 16.73 -15.64 6.52
C ALA A 97 17.43 -16.86 7.13
N ALA A 98 17.36 -17.01 8.44
CA ALA A 98 18.02 -18.07 9.19
C ALA A 98 17.16 -19.33 9.35
N HIS A 99 15.83 -19.17 9.42
CA HIS A 99 14.91 -20.26 9.74
C HIS A 99 13.84 -20.43 8.68
N ALA A 100 13.73 -21.64 8.12
CA ALA A 100 12.61 -22.01 7.27
C ALA A 100 11.33 -22.13 8.12
N PRO A 101 10.20 -21.59 7.67
CA PRO A 101 8.94 -21.73 8.40
C PRO A 101 8.42 -23.17 8.32
N GLU A 102 7.89 -23.68 9.42
CA GLU A 102 7.13 -24.93 9.44
C GLU A 102 5.70 -24.67 8.92
N LEU A 103 5.10 -25.72 8.34
CA LEU A 103 3.72 -25.67 7.86
C LEU A 103 2.78 -25.95 9.05
N GLU A 104 2.17 -24.91 9.57
CA GLU A 104 1.31 -24.96 10.75
C GLU A 104 -0.18 -24.85 10.43
N THR A 105 -1.01 -25.57 11.20
CA THR A 105 -2.47 -25.43 11.11
C THR A 105 -2.93 -24.18 11.84
N GLN A 106 -3.61 -23.33 11.13
CA GLN A 106 -4.18 -22.09 11.66
C GLN A 106 -5.56 -22.34 12.31
N PRO A 107 -6.06 -21.43 13.17
CA PRO A 107 -7.36 -21.58 13.83
C PRO A 107 -8.57 -21.76 12.87
N ASP A 108 -8.45 -21.26 11.65
CA ASP A 108 -9.47 -21.42 10.59
C ASP A 108 -9.30 -22.71 9.76
N GLY A 109 -8.42 -23.61 10.16
CA GLY A 109 -8.16 -24.90 9.51
C GLY A 109 -7.27 -24.82 8.26
N ARG A 110 -6.79 -23.63 7.88
CA ARG A 110 -5.80 -23.48 6.81
C ARG A 110 -4.41 -23.87 7.29
N LEU A 111 -3.57 -24.29 6.34
CA LEU A 111 -2.14 -24.52 6.60
C LEU A 111 -1.36 -23.28 6.12
N LEU A 112 -0.37 -22.84 6.88
CA LEU A 112 0.45 -21.67 6.61
C LEU A 112 1.89 -21.90 7.02
N ALA A 113 2.84 -21.62 6.13
CA ALA A 113 4.28 -21.66 6.39
C ALA A 113 4.85 -20.25 6.44
N CYS A 114 4.79 -19.57 7.58
CA CYS A 114 5.30 -18.21 7.73
C CYS A 114 5.77 -17.94 9.17
N ASN A 115 7.06 -17.66 9.38
CA ASN A 115 7.65 -17.32 10.70
C ASN A 115 6.99 -16.10 11.37
N ARG A 116 6.20 -15.30 10.62
CA ARG A 116 5.49 -14.13 11.14
C ARG A 116 3.99 -14.33 11.29
N GLY A 117 3.49 -15.58 11.15
CA GLY A 117 2.07 -15.87 11.24
C GLY A 117 1.23 -15.34 10.07
N GLY A 118 1.88 -14.96 8.95
CA GLY A 118 1.21 -14.51 7.73
C GLY A 118 1.29 -13.02 7.46
N VAL A 119 0.34 -12.52 6.67
CA VAL A 119 0.23 -11.09 6.32
C VAL A 119 -0.10 -10.28 7.58
N LEU A 120 0.77 -9.33 7.91
CA LEU A 120 0.66 -8.51 9.11
C LEU A 120 -0.30 -7.35 8.94
N THR A 121 -1.08 -7.07 9.97
CA THR A 121 -1.80 -5.80 10.11
C THR A 121 -0.78 -4.70 10.41
N LEU A 122 -0.76 -3.67 9.57
CA LEU A 122 0.10 -2.50 9.76
C LEU A 122 -0.60 -1.43 10.58
N LEU A 123 -1.83 -1.12 10.21
CA LEU A 123 -2.66 -0.13 10.91
C LEU A 123 -4.07 -0.68 11.04
N GLU A 124 -4.63 -0.55 12.23
CA GLU A 124 -6.03 -0.84 12.49
C GLU A 124 -6.65 0.34 13.21
N CYS A 125 -7.74 0.88 12.67
CA CYS A 125 -8.55 1.85 13.38
C CYS A 125 -9.97 1.32 13.59
N ARG A 126 -10.51 1.55 14.79
CA ARG A 126 -11.84 1.10 15.20
C ARG A 126 -12.62 2.26 15.75
N GLY A 127 -13.85 2.45 15.26
CA GLY A 127 -14.78 3.43 15.74
C GLY A 127 -14.31 4.88 15.66
N LEU A 128 -13.40 5.21 14.73
CA LEU A 128 -12.79 6.54 14.64
C LEU A 128 -13.86 7.60 14.31
N ARG A 129 -13.91 8.66 15.11
CA ARG A 129 -14.84 9.79 14.96
C ARG A 129 -14.10 11.10 14.87
N LYS A 130 -14.68 12.05 14.12
CA LYS A 130 -14.15 13.42 14.04
C LYS A 130 -15.27 14.40 13.73
N SER A 131 -15.29 15.50 14.49
CA SER A 131 -16.26 16.58 14.32
C SER A 131 -15.56 17.94 14.21
N PHE A 132 -16.16 18.87 13.52
CA PHE A 132 -15.78 20.28 13.50
C PHE A 132 -17.01 21.13 13.88
N GLY A 133 -16.99 21.62 15.09
CA GLY A 133 -18.17 22.25 15.69
C GLY A 133 -19.35 21.27 15.78
N ARG A 134 -20.45 21.56 15.10
CA ARG A 134 -21.65 20.70 15.07
C ARG A 134 -21.65 19.66 13.95
N GLN A 135 -20.70 19.76 13.01
CA GLN A 135 -20.65 18.89 11.85
C GLN A 135 -19.78 17.66 12.17
N ARG A 136 -20.39 16.47 12.18
CA ARG A 136 -19.67 15.20 12.24
C ARG A 136 -19.17 14.84 10.83
N VAL A 137 -17.85 14.71 10.69
CA VAL A 137 -17.18 14.44 9.41
C VAL A 137 -16.81 12.96 9.30
N LEU A 138 -16.38 12.34 10.40
CA LEU A 138 -16.13 10.90 10.50
C LEU A 138 -17.02 10.34 11.62
N ASP A 139 -17.71 9.23 11.33
CA ASP A 139 -18.70 8.66 12.24
C ASP A 139 -18.56 7.14 12.38
N GLY A 140 -17.60 6.73 13.21
CA GLY A 140 -17.34 5.31 13.46
C GLY A 140 -16.65 4.63 12.29
N ILE A 141 -15.48 5.15 11.92
CA ILE A 141 -14.66 4.56 10.85
C ILE A 141 -13.88 3.36 11.40
N ASP A 142 -14.09 2.21 10.76
CA ASP A 142 -13.27 1.01 10.93
C ASP A 142 -12.47 0.78 9.65
N LEU A 143 -11.13 0.71 9.77
CA LEU A 143 -10.23 0.50 8.64
C LEU A 143 -9.02 -0.30 9.09
N THR A 144 -8.72 -1.36 8.36
CA THR A 144 -7.49 -2.15 8.52
C THR A 144 -6.63 -2.01 7.27
N LEU A 145 -5.35 -1.69 7.46
CA LEU A 145 -4.31 -1.70 6.43
C LEU A 145 -3.32 -2.82 6.72
N TYR A 146 -3.02 -3.62 5.71
CA TYR A 146 -2.03 -4.68 5.82
C TYR A 146 -0.65 -4.22 5.31
N SER A 147 0.41 -4.86 5.82
CA SER A 147 1.78 -4.57 5.40
C SER A 147 1.98 -4.78 3.89
N GLY A 148 2.56 -3.79 3.22
CA GLY A 148 2.81 -3.80 1.78
C GLY A 148 1.54 -3.70 0.91
N GLU A 149 0.45 -3.15 1.42
CA GLU A 149 -0.82 -2.98 0.72
C GLU A 149 -1.02 -1.53 0.26
N ILE A 150 -1.67 -1.37 -0.90
CA ILE A 150 -2.24 -0.09 -1.31
C ILE A 150 -3.75 -0.13 -1.13
N VAL A 151 -4.26 0.71 -0.25
CA VAL A 151 -5.70 0.93 -0.08
C VAL A 151 -6.04 2.30 -0.66
N SER A 152 -7.03 2.36 -1.55
CA SER A 152 -7.58 3.64 -2.00
C SER A 152 -8.80 4.05 -1.20
N LEU A 153 -8.85 5.35 -0.91
CA LEU A 153 -10.00 6.02 -0.32
C LEU A 153 -10.60 6.98 -1.34
N VAL A 154 -11.78 6.64 -1.84
CA VAL A 154 -12.51 7.47 -2.81
C VAL A 154 -13.73 8.13 -2.16
N GLY A 155 -14.20 9.21 -2.75
CA GLY A 155 -15.39 9.93 -2.28
C GLY A 155 -15.46 11.35 -2.82
N ARG A 156 -16.61 11.99 -2.69
CA ARG A 156 -16.81 13.38 -3.13
C ARG A 156 -15.87 14.34 -2.42
N SER A 157 -15.63 15.51 -3.00
CA SER A 157 -14.94 16.60 -2.31
C SER A 157 -15.71 16.96 -1.02
N GLY A 158 -14.98 17.19 0.08
CA GLY A 158 -15.60 17.48 1.37
C GLY A 158 -16.12 16.26 2.13
N ALA A 159 -16.03 15.03 1.62
CA ALA A 159 -16.50 13.82 2.30
C ALA A 159 -15.73 13.43 3.59
N GLY A 160 -14.58 14.10 3.87
CA GLY A 160 -13.78 13.81 5.06
C GLY A 160 -12.50 12.98 4.79
N LYS A 161 -12.14 12.72 3.52
CA LYS A 161 -10.96 11.92 3.15
C LYS A 161 -9.66 12.49 3.72
N THR A 162 -9.41 13.78 3.50
CA THR A 162 -8.26 14.50 4.06
C THR A 162 -8.30 14.55 5.59
N THR A 163 -9.50 14.64 6.18
CA THR A 163 -9.67 14.58 7.64
C THR A 163 -9.22 13.24 8.18
N LEU A 164 -9.65 12.13 7.56
CA LEU A 164 -9.20 10.79 7.93
C LEU A 164 -7.68 10.67 7.83
N ALA A 165 -7.09 11.06 6.69
CA ALA A 165 -5.64 11.01 6.50
C ALA A 165 -4.89 11.82 7.55
N ARG A 166 -5.32 13.05 7.83
CA ARG A 166 -4.69 13.92 8.85
C ARG A 166 -4.83 13.35 10.26
N THR A 167 -5.94 12.69 10.57
CA THR A 167 -6.12 12.01 11.85
C THR A 167 -5.16 10.82 11.95
N LEU A 168 -5.04 10.00 10.90
CA LEU A 168 -4.09 8.88 10.86
C LEU A 168 -2.62 9.32 10.81
N ALA A 169 -2.34 10.54 10.34
CA ALA A 169 -1.01 11.16 10.41
C ALA A 169 -0.70 11.79 11.78
N GLY A 170 -1.67 11.82 12.72
CA GLY A 170 -1.52 12.50 14.00
C GLY A 170 -1.55 14.03 13.93
N LEU A 171 -1.97 14.60 12.79
CA LEU A 171 -2.12 16.05 12.60
C LEU A 171 -3.44 16.57 13.16
N LEU A 172 -4.40 15.69 13.40
CA LEU A 172 -5.66 15.98 14.07
C LEU A 172 -5.84 15.00 15.25
N PRO A 173 -6.27 15.48 16.42
CA PRO A 173 -6.49 14.60 17.57
C PRO A 173 -7.64 13.63 17.32
N LEU A 174 -7.53 12.43 17.91
CA LEU A 174 -8.63 11.47 18.00
C LEU A 174 -9.74 12.03 18.89
N GLU A 175 -10.98 11.67 18.60
CA GLU A 175 -12.16 12.03 19.39
C GLU A 175 -12.93 10.78 19.83
N GLY A 176 -13.46 10.83 21.07
CA GLY A 176 -14.24 9.73 21.63
C GLY A 176 -13.41 8.49 21.95
N ASP A 177 -14.06 7.32 21.89
CA ASP A 177 -13.49 6.03 22.26
C ASP A 177 -12.82 5.31 21.07
N GLY A 178 -12.59 6.03 19.97
CA GLY A 178 -11.91 5.47 18.79
C GLY A 178 -10.47 5.07 19.11
N ALA A 179 -10.08 3.87 18.69
CA ALA A 179 -8.73 3.34 18.87
C ALA A 179 -8.01 3.23 17.53
N VAL A 180 -6.70 3.48 17.55
CA VAL A 180 -5.83 3.22 16.41
C VAL A 180 -4.61 2.48 16.91
N GLU A 181 -4.34 1.34 16.28
CA GLU A 181 -3.14 0.53 16.49
C GLU A 181 -2.23 0.62 15.27
N PHE A 182 -0.93 0.71 15.50
CA PHE A 182 0.07 0.68 14.45
C PHE A 182 1.12 -0.39 14.77
N GLN A 183 1.26 -1.36 13.87
CA GLN A 183 2.13 -2.54 14.06
C GLN A 183 1.79 -3.35 15.33
N GLY A 184 0.51 -3.41 15.71
CA GLY A 184 0.03 -4.16 16.88
C GLY A 184 0.13 -3.41 18.21
N GLU A 185 0.57 -2.16 18.21
CA GLU A 185 0.66 -1.32 19.41
C GLU A 185 -0.26 -0.11 19.29
N ALA A 186 -0.74 0.39 20.42
CA ALA A 186 -1.51 1.63 20.45
C ALA A 186 -0.68 2.77 19.82
N ALA A 187 -1.29 3.47 18.85
CA ALA A 187 -0.56 4.44 18.05
C ALA A 187 -0.23 5.71 18.85
N ASP A 188 1.03 5.95 19.14
CA ASP A 188 1.54 7.26 19.53
C ASP A 188 1.78 8.11 18.26
N PHE A 189 0.73 8.78 17.80
CA PHE A 189 0.80 9.59 16.59
C PHE A 189 1.81 10.73 16.69
N ALA A 190 2.11 11.25 17.88
CA ALA A 190 3.11 12.29 18.06
C ALA A 190 4.53 11.80 17.74
N ALA A 191 4.78 10.52 17.91
CA ALA A 191 6.05 9.88 17.61
C ALA A 191 6.10 9.27 16.20
N LEU A 192 4.96 8.77 15.66
CA LEU A 192 4.93 8.01 14.40
C LEU A 192 5.47 8.78 13.19
N HIS A 193 5.23 10.09 13.09
CA HIS A 193 5.73 10.89 11.97
C HIS A 193 7.21 11.27 12.11
N ARG A 194 7.82 11.09 13.29
CA ARG A 194 9.20 11.45 13.59
C ARG A 194 10.15 10.26 13.55
N ARG A 195 9.65 9.04 13.46
CA ARG A 195 10.51 7.84 13.41
C ARG A 195 10.63 7.28 12.00
N LEU A 196 11.79 6.66 11.72
CA LEU A 196 11.94 5.79 10.55
C LEU A 196 10.97 4.61 10.65
N GLY A 197 10.41 4.21 9.52
CA GLY A 197 9.39 3.14 9.52
C GLY A 197 8.04 3.56 10.11
N GLY A 198 7.81 4.86 10.32
CA GLY A 198 6.54 5.39 10.81
C GLY A 198 5.55 5.74 9.70
N VAL A 199 4.77 6.79 9.93
CA VAL A 199 3.75 7.29 9.00
C VAL A 199 4.20 8.60 8.40
N GLN A 200 4.18 8.71 7.07
CA GLN A 200 4.47 9.97 6.37
C GLN A 200 3.29 10.36 5.48
N MET A 201 3.14 11.66 5.22
CA MET A 201 2.06 12.19 4.41
C MET A 201 2.57 13.03 3.24
N VAL A 202 2.04 12.77 2.05
CA VAL A 202 2.16 13.64 0.88
C VAL A 202 0.85 14.42 0.76
N LEU A 203 0.94 15.74 0.87
CA LEU A 203 -0.23 16.63 0.82
C LEU A 203 -0.65 16.91 -0.62
N GLN A 204 -1.92 17.22 -0.81
CA GLN A 204 -2.52 17.60 -2.09
C GLN A 204 -1.78 18.78 -2.74
N ASP A 205 -1.48 19.81 -1.97
CA ASP A 205 -0.70 20.95 -2.43
C ASP A 205 0.78 20.79 -2.04
N SER A 206 1.56 20.29 -2.97
CA SER A 206 3.02 20.17 -2.81
C SER A 206 3.73 21.53 -2.67
N GLN A 207 3.11 22.64 -3.12
CA GLN A 207 3.66 23.97 -2.98
C GLN A 207 3.55 24.46 -1.54
N ALA A 208 2.41 24.19 -0.90
CA ALA A 208 2.22 24.49 0.52
C ALA A 208 3.05 23.58 1.44
N ALA A 209 3.42 22.39 0.97
CA ALA A 209 4.20 21.41 1.75
C ALA A 209 5.69 21.70 1.81
N LEU A 210 6.24 22.46 0.87
CA LEU A 210 7.66 22.73 0.74
C LEU A 210 7.96 24.23 0.96
N ASN A 211 8.94 24.53 1.81
CA ASN A 211 9.39 25.90 1.97
C ASN A 211 10.10 26.39 0.68
N PRO A 212 9.58 27.40 -0.03
CA PRO A 212 10.10 27.84 -1.32
C PRO A 212 11.54 28.39 -1.25
N ARG A 213 12.01 28.79 -0.06
CA ARG A 213 13.34 29.35 0.15
C ARG A 213 14.40 28.29 0.43
N MET A 214 14.02 27.06 0.75
CA MET A 214 14.96 25.97 0.97
C MET A 214 15.57 25.47 -0.34
N THR A 215 16.75 24.88 -0.25
CA THR A 215 17.32 24.09 -1.35
C THR A 215 16.62 22.74 -1.42
N VAL A 216 16.70 22.05 -2.57
CA VAL A 216 16.15 20.70 -2.75
C VAL A 216 16.70 19.75 -1.69
N ARG A 217 18.04 19.73 -1.48
CA ARG A 217 18.67 18.92 -0.43
C ARG A 217 18.08 19.23 0.94
N ALA A 218 18.05 20.49 1.32
CA ALA A 218 17.55 20.89 2.64
C ALA A 218 16.09 20.51 2.86
N ALA A 219 15.24 20.63 1.84
CA ALA A 219 13.83 20.28 1.91
C ALA A 219 13.60 18.76 2.07
N VAL A 220 14.40 17.92 1.41
CA VAL A 220 14.30 16.46 1.54
C VAL A 220 14.87 15.98 2.88
N GLU A 221 15.96 16.58 3.36
CA GLU A 221 16.60 16.22 4.63
C GLU A 221 15.87 16.77 5.87
N GLU A 222 15.01 17.78 5.72
CA GLU A 222 14.34 18.45 6.84
C GLU A 222 13.68 17.49 7.83
N PRO A 223 12.83 16.52 7.44
CA PRO A 223 12.19 15.63 8.39
C PRO A 223 13.19 14.74 9.13
N MET A 224 14.26 14.29 8.46
CA MET A 224 15.32 13.50 9.09
C MET A 224 16.13 14.33 10.09
N ARG A 225 16.41 15.62 9.78
CA ARG A 225 17.11 16.55 10.70
C ARG A 225 16.29 16.81 11.96
N LEU A 226 14.98 17.08 11.79
CA LEU A 226 14.05 17.33 12.90
C LEU A 226 13.86 16.10 13.79
N SER A 227 14.01 14.92 13.23
CA SER A 227 13.89 13.64 13.93
C SER A 227 15.22 13.09 14.47
N GLY A 228 16.34 13.78 14.22
CA GLY A 228 17.67 13.34 14.66
C GLY A 228 18.18 12.07 13.97
N CYS A 229 17.62 11.72 12.80
CA CYS A 229 17.95 10.49 12.08
C CYS A 229 18.55 10.73 10.67
N LEU A 230 19.18 11.90 10.48
CA LEU A 230 19.82 12.25 9.22
C LEU A 230 20.93 11.25 8.87
N ARG A 231 20.88 10.74 7.63
CA ARG A 231 21.89 9.82 7.09
C ARG A 231 22.51 10.41 5.82
N GLU A 232 23.80 10.19 5.66
CA GLU A 232 24.52 10.59 4.45
C GLU A 232 23.94 9.94 3.19
N GLY A 233 23.81 10.72 2.13
CA GLY A 233 23.26 10.26 0.86
C GLY A 233 21.76 9.94 0.86
N ALA A 234 21.03 10.21 1.95
CA ALA A 234 19.59 9.89 2.03
C ALA A 234 18.75 10.76 1.10
N ALA A 235 19.11 12.04 0.94
CA ALA A 235 18.41 12.94 0.03
C ALA A 235 18.61 12.52 -1.43
N GLU A 236 19.82 12.15 -1.80
CA GLU A 236 20.18 11.68 -3.13
C GLU A 236 19.39 10.44 -3.49
N ARG A 237 19.43 9.42 -2.64
CA ARG A 237 18.65 8.18 -2.83
C ARG A 237 17.15 8.43 -2.96
N ALA A 238 16.59 9.29 -2.10
CA ALA A 238 15.16 9.60 -2.15
C ALA A 238 14.76 10.37 -3.42
N LEU A 239 15.65 11.23 -3.95
CA LEU A 239 15.44 11.94 -5.21
C LEU A 239 15.57 11.01 -6.43
N GLU A 240 16.55 10.12 -6.43
CA GLU A 240 16.73 9.10 -7.47
C GLU A 240 15.53 8.16 -7.56
N ASP A 241 14.97 7.75 -6.42
CA ASP A 241 13.75 6.92 -6.38
C ASP A 241 12.57 7.56 -7.10
N VAL A 242 12.41 8.86 -6.99
CA VAL A 242 11.33 9.59 -7.67
C VAL A 242 11.72 10.02 -9.10
N GLY A 243 12.86 9.53 -9.61
CA GLY A 243 13.35 9.80 -10.96
C GLY A 243 13.84 11.25 -11.15
N LEU A 244 14.43 11.84 -10.11
CA LEU A 244 15.11 13.13 -10.17
C LEU A 244 16.62 12.93 -10.09
N PHE A 245 17.37 13.59 -10.96
CA PHE A 245 18.82 13.51 -10.97
C PHE A 245 19.39 14.28 -9.75
N ALA A 246 20.00 13.56 -8.84
CA ALA A 246 20.55 14.12 -7.58
C ALA A 246 21.99 14.70 -7.75
N CYS A 247 22.23 15.45 -8.83
CA CYS A 247 23.51 16.15 -9.00
C CYS A 247 23.57 17.44 -8.16
N ASP A 248 24.77 17.91 -7.84
CA ASP A 248 24.98 19.09 -7.00
C ASP A 248 24.25 20.34 -7.50
N SER A 249 24.22 20.54 -8.83
CA SER A 249 23.50 21.66 -9.43
C SER A 249 21.98 21.59 -9.21
N PHE A 250 21.39 20.38 -9.07
CA PHE A 250 19.97 20.21 -8.75
C PHE A 250 19.75 20.31 -7.24
N LEU A 251 20.59 19.69 -6.43
CA LEU A 251 20.49 19.68 -4.97
C LEU A 251 20.56 21.07 -4.34
N THR A 252 21.32 21.97 -4.96
CA THR A 252 21.49 23.38 -4.51
C THR A 252 20.39 24.32 -5.03
N ARG A 253 19.55 23.88 -5.99
CA ARG A 253 18.42 24.69 -6.48
C ARG A 253 17.42 25.00 -5.37
N ARG A 254 16.83 26.18 -5.43
CA ARG A 254 15.73 26.56 -4.54
C ARG A 254 14.42 25.93 -5.01
N ILE A 255 13.55 25.57 -4.07
CA ILE A 255 12.24 24.94 -4.36
C ILE A 255 11.38 25.81 -5.29
N HIS A 256 11.41 27.15 -5.15
CA HIS A 256 10.63 28.02 -6.04
C HIS A 256 11.11 28.00 -7.50
N ALA A 257 12.34 27.59 -7.76
CA ALA A 257 12.91 27.50 -9.13
C ALA A 257 12.56 26.17 -9.84
N LEU A 258 11.83 25.26 -9.20
CA LEU A 258 11.44 23.97 -9.75
C LEU A 258 10.12 24.08 -10.55
N SER A 259 9.95 23.22 -11.56
CA SER A 259 8.65 23.02 -12.18
C SER A 259 7.64 22.39 -11.22
N GLY A 260 6.32 22.46 -11.51
CA GLY A 260 5.28 21.84 -10.69
C GLY A 260 5.49 20.35 -10.48
N GLY A 261 5.80 19.61 -11.56
CA GLY A 261 6.09 18.18 -11.48
C GLY A 261 7.37 17.84 -10.70
N GLN A 262 8.42 18.69 -10.80
CA GLN A 262 9.62 18.51 -9.98
C GLN A 262 9.33 18.76 -8.49
N ARG A 263 8.57 19.80 -8.15
CA ARG A 263 8.14 20.05 -6.75
C ARG A 263 7.34 18.89 -6.19
N GLN A 264 6.41 18.35 -6.96
CA GLN A 264 5.62 17.19 -6.56
C GLN A 264 6.51 15.99 -6.23
N ARG A 265 7.47 15.68 -7.10
CA ARG A 265 8.43 14.58 -6.87
C ARG A 265 9.33 14.85 -5.67
N VAL A 266 9.77 16.08 -5.46
CA VAL A 266 10.54 16.46 -4.25
C VAL A 266 9.72 16.28 -2.98
N ALA A 267 8.41 16.61 -2.99
CA ALA A 267 7.52 16.36 -1.85
C ALA A 267 7.36 14.87 -1.55
N VAL A 268 7.26 14.02 -2.58
CA VAL A 268 7.27 12.56 -2.42
C VAL A 268 8.62 12.07 -1.88
N ALA A 269 9.75 12.54 -2.44
CA ALA A 269 11.10 12.20 -1.98
C ALA A 269 11.30 12.54 -0.51
N ARG A 270 10.84 13.73 -0.08
CA ARG A 270 10.88 14.16 1.34
C ARG A 270 10.16 13.18 2.26
N ALA A 271 8.98 12.68 1.87
CA ALA A 271 8.26 11.69 2.66
C ALA A 271 8.97 10.33 2.66
N LEU A 272 9.49 9.90 1.50
CA LEU A 272 10.19 8.62 1.35
C LEU A 272 11.57 8.58 2.02
N ALA A 273 12.21 9.73 2.24
CA ALA A 273 13.48 9.84 2.97
C ALA A 273 13.38 9.34 4.41
N MET A 274 12.18 9.37 5.00
CA MET A 274 11.88 8.80 6.32
C MET A 274 11.64 7.29 6.30
N GLU A 275 11.76 6.63 5.13
CA GLU A 275 11.52 5.20 4.94
C GLU A 275 10.20 4.74 5.58
N PRO A 276 9.05 5.36 5.27
CA PRO A 276 7.81 5.11 5.98
C PRO A 276 7.33 3.67 5.82
N ALA A 277 6.74 3.07 6.86
CA ALA A 277 5.96 1.86 6.71
C ALA A 277 4.57 2.15 6.11
N LEU A 278 4.03 3.35 6.38
CA LEU A 278 2.78 3.83 5.79
C LEU A 278 2.95 5.21 5.16
N LEU A 279 2.64 5.31 3.86
CA LEU A 279 2.55 6.57 3.13
C LEU A 279 1.07 6.95 2.95
N LEU A 280 0.68 8.11 3.48
CA LEU A 280 -0.63 8.72 3.25
C LEU A 280 -0.50 9.69 2.08
N ALA A 281 -1.08 9.36 0.92
CA ALA A 281 -1.00 10.17 -0.28
C ALA A 281 -2.35 10.84 -0.54
N ASP A 282 -2.48 12.12 -0.15
CA ASP A 282 -3.72 12.89 -0.25
C ASP A 282 -3.78 13.62 -1.60
N GLU A 283 -4.56 13.11 -2.52
CA GLU A 283 -4.73 13.61 -3.89
C GLU A 283 -3.41 14.00 -4.61
N PRO A 284 -2.38 13.14 -4.61
CA PRO A 284 -1.04 13.51 -5.07
C PRO A 284 -0.98 13.82 -6.57
N THR A 285 -2.04 13.56 -7.32
CA THR A 285 -2.11 13.73 -8.78
C THR A 285 -3.00 14.90 -9.21
N SER A 286 -3.65 15.63 -8.30
CA SER A 286 -4.68 16.63 -8.62
C SER A 286 -4.18 17.83 -9.44
N MET A 287 -2.88 18.14 -9.33
CA MET A 287 -2.26 19.30 -10.01
C MET A 287 -1.47 18.89 -11.28
N LEU A 288 -1.62 17.65 -11.75
CA LEU A 288 -0.86 17.13 -12.88
C LEU A 288 -1.76 16.94 -14.11
N ASP A 289 -1.17 17.12 -15.28
CA ASP A 289 -1.77 16.72 -16.54
C ASP A 289 -1.92 15.17 -16.61
N PRO A 290 -2.70 14.62 -17.54
CA PRO A 290 -2.92 13.17 -17.63
C PRO A 290 -1.64 12.35 -17.75
N SER A 291 -0.62 12.85 -18.47
CA SER A 291 0.67 12.17 -18.62
C SER A 291 1.46 12.18 -17.31
N GLY A 292 1.56 13.34 -16.65
CA GLY A 292 2.20 13.49 -15.35
C GLY A 292 1.54 12.63 -14.27
N LYS A 293 0.19 12.56 -14.28
CA LYS A 293 -0.59 11.69 -13.40
C LYS A 293 -0.24 10.22 -13.58
N ALA A 294 -0.26 9.72 -14.82
CA ALA A 294 0.07 8.34 -15.11
C ALA A 294 1.51 7.99 -14.67
N ASN A 295 2.48 8.90 -14.95
CA ASN A 295 3.87 8.72 -14.56
C ASN A 295 4.06 8.70 -13.04
N LEU A 296 3.37 9.59 -12.30
CA LEU A 296 3.44 9.62 -10.83
C LEU A 296 2.84 8.35 -10.22
N LEU A 297 1.69 7.88 -10.73
CA LEU A 297 1.05 6.65 -10.25
C LEU A 297 1.93 5.41 -10.47
N ARG A 298 2.52 5.27 -11.67
CA ARG A 298 3.46 4.18 -11.95
C ARG A 298 4.69 4.25 -11.05
N MET A 299 5.23 5.43 -10.84
CA MET A 299 6.37 5.64 -9.93
C MET A 299 6.01 5.24 -8.51
N LEU A 300 4.90 5.72 -7.94
CA LEU A 300 4.46 5.38 -6.58
C LEU A 300 4.22 3.88 -6.42
N LYS A 301 3.57 3.24 -7.40
CA LYS A 301 3.34 1.79 -7.39
C LYS A 301 4.65 1.01 -7.51
N GLY A 302 5.55 1.43 -8.39
CA GLY A 302 6.88 0.82 -8.54
C GLY A 302 7.70 0.91 -7.27
N LEU A 303 7.71 2.07 -6.61
CA LEU A 303 8.40 2.29 -5.34
C LEU A 303 7.77 1.47 -4.21
N GLN A 304 6.45 1.42 -4.13
CA GLN A 304 5.74 0.58 -3.17
C GLN A 304 6.12 -0.89 -3.34
N ASN A 305 6.13 -1.37 -4.58
CA ASN A 305 6.49 -2.75 -4.87
C ASN A 305 7.97 -3.05 -4.55
N SER A 306 8.89 -2.13 -4.85
CA SER A 306 10.33 -2.32 -4.60
C SER A 306 10.73 -2.14 -3.13
N ARG A 307 10.13 -1.18 -2.42
CA ARG A 307 10.47 -0.85 -1.02
C ARG A 307 9.57 -1.52 0.01
N GLY A 308 8.36 -1.95 -0.37
CA GLY A 308 7.45 -2.71 0.46
C GLY A 308 6.64 -1.91 1.48
N PHE A 309 6.63 -0.58 1.41
CA PHE A 309 5.76 0.23 2.26
C PHE A 309 4.28 0.05 1.90
N SER A 310 3.40 0.35 2.84
CA SER A 310 1.96 0.40 2.59
C SER A 310 1.53 1.81 2.22
N MET A 311 0.44 1.95 1.46
CA MET A 311 -0.05 3.26 1.05
C MET A 311 -1.56 3.39 1.23
N LEU A 312 -2.00 4.48 1.85
CA LEU A 312 -3.37 4.95 1.77
C LEU A 312 -3.43 6.05 0.71
N PHE A 313 -3.97 5.70 -0.45
CA PHE A 313 -4.08 6.59 -1.61
C PHE A 313 -5.45 7.24 -1.67
N ILE A 314 -5.51 8.53 -1.44
CA ILE A 314 -6.75 9.30 -1.46
C ILE A 314 -6.91 9.96 -2.81
N THR A 315 -8.06 9.75 -3.44
CA THR A 315 -8.38 10.34 -4.74
C THR A 315 -9.90 10.48 -4.91
N HIS A 316 -10.32 11.41 -5.77
CA HIS A 316 -11.68 11.46 -6.27
C HIS A 316 -11.84 10.69 -7.60
N ASP A 317 -10.72 10.24 -8.18
CA ASP A 317 -10.65 9.51 -9.44
C ASP A 317 -10.63 8.00 -9.19
N LEU A 318 -11.78 7.37 -9.47
CA LEU A 318 -11.95 5.94 -9.28
C LEU A 318 -11.09 5.11 -10.25
N ASP A 319 -10.86 5.58 -11.49
CA ASP A 319 -10.06 4.86 -12.48
C ASP A 319 -8.60 4.71 -12.01
N SER A 320 -8.04 5.76 -11.42
CA SER A 320 -6.72 5.70 -10.78
C SER A 320 -6.69 4.73 -9.61
N ALA A 321 -7.73 4.76 -8.76
CA ALA A 321 -7.84 3.85 -7.63
C ALA A 321 -7.91 2.39 -8.08
N LEU A 322 -8.72 2.07 -9.10
CA LEU A 322 -8.87 0.73 -9.66
C LEU A 322 -7.55 0.16 -10.21
N LYS A 323 -6.70 1.02 -10.80
CA LYS A 323 -5.43 0.58 -11.41
C LYS A 323 -4.35 0.21 -10.40
N ILE A 324 -4.23 0.95 -9.30
CA ILE A 324 -3.07 0.79 -8.40
C ILE A 324 -3.37 0.07 -7.09
N SER A 325 -4.65 -0.02 -6.67
CA SER A 325 -5.01 -0.42 -5.32
C SER A 325 -5.32 -1.90 -5.17
N ASP A 326 -5.08 -2.40 -3.98
CA ASP A 326 -5.43 -3.76 -3.57
C ASP A 326 -6.87 -3.85 -3.08
N ARG A 327 -7.30 -2.82 -2.33
CA ARG A 327 -8.67 -2.61 -1.86
C ARG A 327 -9.06 -1.16 -2.03
N ILE A 328 -10.35 -0.93 -2.26
CA ILE A 328 -10.92 0.42 -2.44
C ILE A 328 -12.06 0.59 -1.45
N PHE A 329 -12.06 1.72 -0.76
CA PHE A 329 -13.15 2.12 0.12
C PHE A 329 -13.72 3.45 -0.35
N ARG A 330 -15.04 3.57 -0.24
CA ARG A 330 -15.77 4.83 -0.43
C ARG A 330 -16.07 5.44 0.92
N LEU A 331 -15.72 6.73 1.08
CA LEU A 331 -16.15 7.52 2.23
C LEU A 331 -17.34 8.37 1.84
N GLU A 332 -18.47 8.12 2.50
CA GLU A 332 -19.73 8.84 2.27
C GLU A 332 -20.51 8.96 3.58
N GLY A 333 -21.05 10.16 3.87
CA GLY A 333 -21.80 10.39 5.11
C GLY A 333 -21.02 10.06 6.40
N GLY A 334 -19.70 10.22 6.37
CA GLY A 334 -18.83 9.91 7.51
C GLY A 334 -18.57 8.42 7.73
N LYS A 335 -18.97 7.53 6.83
CA LYS A 335 -18.81 6.07 6.94
C LYS A 335 -18.01 5.51 5.78
N LEU A 336 -17.31 4.40 6.02
CA LEU A 336 -16.59 3.65 4.99
C LEU A 336 -17.42 2.47 4.47
N ALA A 337 -17.43 2.31 3.14
CA ALA A 337 -17.94 1.11 2.47
C ALA A 337 -16.85 0.55 1.55
N ARG A 338 -16.58 -0.75 1.63
CA ARG A 338 -15.68 -1.42 0.68
C ARG A 338 -16.36 -1.48 -0.69
N LEU A 339 -15.62 -1.10 -1.74
CA LEU A 339 -16.08 -1.25 -3.12
C LEU A 339 -15.54 -2.55 -3.70
N ASP A 340 -16.43 -3.30 -4.37
CA ASP A 340 -16.02 -4.42 -5.23
C ASP A 340 -15.67 -3.83 -6.61
N PRO A 341 -14.43 -4.01 -7.10
CA PRO A 341 -14.04 -3.59 -8.44
C PRO A 341 -14.93 -4.16 -9.55
N ASN A 342 -15.46 -5.37 -9.36
CA ASN A 342 -16.31 -6.04 -10.35
C ASN A 342 -17.69 -5.40 -10.51
N ASP A 343 -18.23 -4.79 -9.46
CA ASP A 343 -19.52 -4.09 -9.54
C ASP A 343 -19.42 -2.85 -10.45
N HIS A 344 -18.28 -2.16 -10.44
CA HIS A 344 -18.03 -1.02 -11.32
C HIS A 344 -17.82 -1.42 -12.78
N ILE A 345 -17.16 -2.55 -13.03
CA ILE A 345 -16.98 -3.08 -14.39
C ILE A 345 -18.33 -3.39 -15.00
N ARG A 346 -19.25 -4.01 -14.26
CA ARG A 346 -20.61 -4.30 -14.73
C ARG A 346 -21.41 -3.06 -15.09
N VAL A 347 -21.28 -1.99 -14.34
CA VAL A 347 -22.01 -0.73 -14.60
C VAL A 347 -21.45 0.02 -15.81
N HIS A 348 -20.11 0.03 -16.01
CA HIS A 348 -19.50 0.74 -17.14
C HIS A 348 -19.54 -0.03 -18.47
N PHE A 349 -19.46 -1.37 -18.44
CA PHE A 349 -19.48 -2.19 -19.65
C PHE A 349 -20.88 -2.56 -20.11
N ASN A 350 -21.86 -2.75 -19.22
CA ASN A 350 -23.25 -3.00 -19.65
C ASN A 350 -23.84 -1.78 -20.39
N GLY A 351 -23.43 -0.54 -20.05
CA GLY A 351 -23.85 0.65 -20.81
C GLY A 351 -23.24 0.77 -22.22
N LEU A 352 -22.20 -0.02 -22.54
CA LEU A 352 -21.56 -0.06 -23.86
C LEU A 352 -22.10 -1.18 -24.76
N PHE A 353 -22.68 -2.24 -24.18
CA PHE A 353 -23.24 -3.38 -24.93
C PHE A 353 -24.75 -3.26 -25.18
N ASP A 354 -25.46 -2.41 -24.42
CA ASP A 354 -26.87 -2.12 -24.67
C ASP A 354 -27.09 -1.05 -25.77
N ALA A 355 -26.02 -0.54 -26.40
CA ALA A 355 -26.04 0.46 -27.45
C ALA A 355 -25.63 -0.06 -28.85
N VAL A 356 -25.61 -1.38 -29.08
CA VAL A 356 -25.38 -2.00 -30.41
C VAL A 356 -26.55 -2.89 -30.82
#